data_a19576eaa0ac072604a01781d12b5e77
#
_entry.id   a19576eaa0ac072604a01781d12b5e77
#
_cell.length_a   1.000
_cell.length_b   1.000
_cell.length_c   1.000
_cell.angle_alpha   90.00
_cell.angle_beta   90.00
_cell.angle_gamma   90.00
#
_symmetry.space_group_name_H-M   'P 1'
#
loop_
_entity.id
_entity.type
_entity.pdbx_description
1 polymer ?
#
loop_
_entity_poly.entity_id
_entity_poly.type
_entity_poly.pdbx_seq_one_letter_code
_entity_poly.pdbx_strand_id
1 'polypeptide(L)'
;VSDKIKYCPLCGNTGTRLDGSPCTCRMRRDELYAGVECLEIPEAYRGMKFNELMLPNALGTAYKSYMKSLYEQIVSLRWKCKNALVCSPPQSGKSVLAYSAIQELFRKEMRVFPVFDVLEIRRMMLDIEYNKNKSMGYENPMELYEVPYLFAVIPPMTVFDTYDATAMLVARRVRRGNSTILFYGGTWNQLVFNDSKGSLKNMKGNGSLTTLEVTSWEGPKEEN
;
A
#
# COMPACT_ATOMS: atom_id res chain seq x y z
N VAL A 1 -7.56 -11.53 21.15
CA VAL A 1 -6.50 -10.93 21.96
C VAL A 1 -6.73 -9.45 21.91
N SER A 2 -7.26 -8.90 23.02
CA SER A 2 -7.57 -7.48 23.15
C SER A 2 -6.29 -6.68 22.96
N ASP A 3 -6.29 -5.76 21.98
CA ASP A 3 -5.29 -4.69 21.93
C ASP A 3 -5.32 -4.02 23.31
N LYS A 4 -4.25 -4.20 24.08
CA LYS A 4 -4.09 -3.48 25.35
C LYS A 4 -4.02 -2.01 24.99
N ILE A 5 -5.17 -1.33 25.10
CA ILE A 5 -5.23 0.13 25.01
C ILE A 5 -4.22 0.63 26.04
N LYS A 6 -3.16 1.29 25.57
CA LYS A 6 -2.19 1.89 26.49
C LYS A 6 -2.96 2.76 27.48
N TYR A 7 -2.75 2.50 28.76
CA TYR A 7 -3.38 3.25 29.82
C TYR A 7 -3.13 4.75 29.64
N CYS A 8 -4.21 5.53 29.56
CA CYS A 8 -4.08 6.98 29.49
C CYS A 8 -3.94 7.54 30.91
N PRO A 9 -2.80 8.13 31.26
CA PRO A 9 -2.57 8.64 32.62
C PRO A 9 -3.48 9.83 32.95
N LEU A 10 -4.07 10.51 31.98
CA LEU A 10 -4.91 11.69 32.18
C LEU A 10 -6.39 11.36 32.49
N CYS A 11 -6.89 10.22 32.05
CA CYS A 11 -8.29 9.86 32.23
C CYS A 11 -8.53 8.39 32.58
N GLY A 12 -7.49 7.60 32.80
CA GLY A 12 -7.66 6.17 33.09
C GLY A 12 -8.40 5.38 31.99
N ASN A 13 -8.36 5.84 30.73
CA ASN A 13 -9.10 5.29 29.59
C ASN A 13 -10.62 5.56 29.59
N THR A 14 -11.15 6.40 30.47
CA THR A 14 -12.59 6.80 30.48
C THR A 14 -12.95 7.73 29.32
N GLY A 15 -11.96 8.39 28.71
CA GLY A 15 -12.17 9.41 27.67
C GLY A 15 -12.57 10.78 28.21
N THR A 16 -12.72 10.92 29.55
CA THR A 16 -13.09 12.16 30.22
C THR A 16 -12.10 12.41 31.36
N ARG A 17 -11.56 13.62 31.47
CA ARG A 17 -10.69 14.03 32.56
C ARG A 17 -11.44 14.18 33.87
N LEU A 18 -10.72 14.28 34.97
CA LEU A 18 -11.31 14.50 36.31
C LEU A 18 -12.12 15.80 36.42
N ASP A 19 -11.83 16.80 35.61
CA ASP A 19 -12.54 18.07 35.50
C ASP A 19 -13.79 18.02 34.61
N GLY A 20 -14.15 16.83 34.08
CA GLY A 20 -15.30 16.64 33.19
C GLY A 20 -15.00 16.99 31.70
N SER A 21 -13.83 17.52 31.36
CA SER A 21 -13.49 17.86 29.99
C SER A 21 -13.15 16.60 29.18
N PRO A 22 -13.39 16.61 27.86
CA PRO A 22 -12.96 15.52 26.97
C PRO A 22 -11.45 15.31 27.05
N CYS A 23 -11.01 14.07 27.22
CA CYS A 23 -9.58 13.77 27.20
C CYS A 23 -9.07 13.74 25.78
N THR A 24 -7.88 14.30 25.58
CA THR A 24 -7.20 14.29 24.27
C THR A 24 -7.02 12.88 23.70
N CYS A 25 -6.96 11.85 24.54
CA CYS A 25 -6.91 10.46 24.09
C CYS A 25 -8.23 10.00 23.41
N ARG A 26 -9.37 10.60 23.78
CA ARG A 26 -10.66 10.35 23.10
C ARG A 26 -10.74 11.11 21.78
N MET A 27 -10.38 12.39 21.79
CA MET A 27 -10.32 13.19 20.55
C MET A 27 -9.40 12.54 19.52
N ARG A 28 -8.21 12.10 19.95
CA ARG A 28 -7.24 11.43 19.10
C ARG A 28 -7.75 10.09 18.56
N ARG A 29 -8.58 9.39 19.30
CA ARG A 29 -9.27 8.16 18.87
C ARG A 29 -10.34 8.46 17.83
N ASP A 30 -11.17 9.44 18.11
CA ASP A 30 -12.27 9.83 17.22
C ASP A 30 -11.70 10.39 15.89
N GLU A 31 -10.63 11.18 15.93
CA GLU A 31 -9.86 11.63 14.75
C GLU A 31 -9.23 10.47 13.99
N LEU A 32 -8.67 9.48 14.70
CA LEU A 32 -8.10 8.28 14.07
C LEU A 32 -9.17 7.43 13.38
N TYR A 33 -10.36 7.29 13.99
CA TYR A 33 -11.46 6.55 13.36
C TYR A 33 -12.05 7.31 12.17
N ALA A 34 -12.27 8.60 12.28
CA ALA A 34 -12.69 9.46 11.17
C ALA A 34 -11.66 9.43 10.03
N GLY A 35 -10.37 9.45 10.35
CA GLY A 35 -9.30 9.35 9.36
C GLY A 35 -9.23 8.01 8.64
N VAL A 36 -9.55 6.88 9.31
CA VAL A 36 -9.63 5.56 8.65
C VAL A 36 -10.77 5.54 7.62
N GLU A 37 -11.87 6.23 7.88
CA GLU A 37 -12.96 6.38 6.91
C GLU A 37 -12.53 7.20 5.68
N CYS A 38 -11.69 8.23 5.88
CA CYS A 38 -11.13 9.03 4.79
C CYS A 38 -10.16 8.24 3.88
N LEU A 39 -9.62 7.10 4.36
CA LEU A 39 -8.69 6.26 3.58
C LEU A 39 -9.39 5.37 2.55
N GLU A 40 -10.71 5.49 2.40
CA GLU A 40 -11.52 4.71 1.44
C GLU A 40 -11.26 3.20 1.50
N ILE A 41 -10.96 2.68 2.71
CA ILE A 41 -10.71 1.25 2.90
C ILE A 41 -12.03 0.49 2.72
N PRO A 42 -12.10 -0.44 1.76
CA PRO A 42 -13.30 -1.23 1.56
C PRO A 42 -13.69 -1.98 2.83
N GLU A 43 -14.98 -2.06 3.12
CA GLU A 43 -15.53 -2.62 4.37
C GLU A 43 -14.97 -4.02 4.68
N ALA A 44 -14.82 -4.87 3.65
CA ALA A 44 -14.26 -6.21 3.77
C ALA A 44 -12.83 -6.25 4.36
N TYR A 45 -12.08 -5.13 4.31
CA TYR A 45 -10.70 -5.04 4.81
C TYR A 45 -10.58 -4.21 6.09
N ARG A 46 -11.65 -3.58 6.56
CA ARG A 46 -11.62 -2.76 7.78
C ARG A 46 -11.34 -3.62 9.01
N GLY A 47 -10.37 -3.22 9.81
CA GLY A 47 -9.95 -3.95 11.01
C GLY A 47 -9.21 -5.27 10.73
N MET A 48 -9.05 -5.66 9.47
CA MET A 48 -8.32 -6.88 9.10
C MET A 48 -6.83 -6.73 9.38
N LYS A 49 -6.23 -7.75 10.00
CA LYS A 49 -4.78 -7.85 10.21
C LYS A 49 -4.20 -8.83 9.19
N PHE A 50 -3.06 -8.49 8.60
CA PHE A 50 -2.37 -9.41 7.71
C PHE A 50 -1.88 -10.63 8.48
N ASN A 51 -2.28 -11.81 8.00
CA ASN A 51 -1.86 -13.08 8.53
C ASN A 51 -1.54 -14.01 7.34
N GLU A 52 -0.39 -14.68 7.38
CA GLU A 52 0.01 -15.63 6.34
C GLU A 52 -0.98 -16.80 6.17
N LEU A 53 -1.73 -17.15 7.23
CA LEU A 53 -2.78 -18.17 7.16
C LEU A 53 -3.96 -17.79 6.25
N MET A 54 -4.12 -16.48 5.94
CA MET A 54 -5.12 -16.02 4.97
C MET A 54 -4.69 -16.25 3.53
N LEU A 55 -3.42 -16.58 3.29
CA LEU A 55 -2.91 -16.80 1.95
C LEU A 55 -3.18 -18.24 1.50
N PRO A 56 -3.70 -18.43 0.27
CA PRO A 56 -3.95 -19.77 -0.27
C PRO A 56 -2.70 -20.67 -0.24
N ASN A 57 -2.87 -21.92 0.08
CA ASN A 57 -1.75 -22.88 0.17
C ASN A 57 -1.06 -23.08 -1.19
N ALA A 58 -1.80 -22.99 -2.28
CA ALA A 58 -1.31 -23.10 -3.65
C ALA A 58 -0.24 -22.06 -4.03
N LEU A 59 -0.12 -20.95 -3.28
CA LEU A 59 0.88 -19.91 -3.56
C LEU A 59 2.31 -20.27 -3.14
N GLY A 60 2.49 -21.39 -2.46
CA GLY A 60 3.79 -21.84 -1.99
C GLY A 60 4.34 -21.09 -0.77
N THR A 61 5.25 -21.75 -0.05
CA THR A 61 5.84 -21.23 1.19
C THR A 61 6.72 -20.01 0.97
N ALA A 62 7.48 -19.97 -0.12
CA ALA A 62 8.38 -18.87 -0.44
C ALA A 62 7.61 -17.55 -0.62
N TYR A 63 6.49 -17.58 -1.36
CA TYR A 63 5.61 -16.43 -1.53
C TYR A 63 5.02 -15.95 -0.19
N LYS A 64 4.49 -16.87 0.60
CA LYS A 64 3.91 -16.55 1.91
C LYS A 64 4.93 -15.91 2.85
N SER A 65 6.12 -16.49 2.96
CA SER A 65 7.21 -15.96 3.77
C SER A 65 7.64 -14.57 3.32
N TYR A 66 7.72 -14.33 2.01
CA TYR A 66 8.06 -13.00 1.49
C TYR A 66 6.97 -11.98 1.82
N MET A 67 5.69 -12.29 1.58
CA MET A 67 4.58 -11.38 1.86
C MET A 67 4.53 -11.03 3.35
N LYS A 68 4.75 -12.00 4.23
CA LYS A 68 4.86 -11.79 5.67
C LYS A 68 6.04 -10.88 6.01
N SER A 69 7.22 -11.18 5.49
CA SER A 69 8.43 -10.37 5.71
C SER A 69 8.26 -8.94 5.20
N LEU A 70 7.66 -8.76 4.03
CA LEU A 70 7.37 -7.44 3.47
C LEU A 70 6.42 -6.66 4.37
N TYR A 71 5.31 -7.28 4.80
CA TYR A 71 4.38 -6.65 5.73
C TYR A 71 5.06 -6.23 7.04
N GLU A 72 5.79 -7.15 7.68
CA GLU A 72 6.48 -6.87 8.95
C GLU A 72 7.52 -5.74 8.82
N GLN A 73 8.25 -5.70 7.72
CA GLN A 73 9.23 -4.62 7.48
C GLN A 73 8.55 -3.27 7.25
N ILE A 74 7.41 -3.24 6.55
CA ILE A 74 6.63 -2.02 6.34
C ILE A 74 6.09 -1.52 7.69
N VAL A 75 5.35 -2.33 8.42
CA VAL A 75 4.69 -1.91 9.67
C VAL A 75 5.67 -1.62 10.81
N SER A 76 6.86 -2.20 10.77
CA SER A 76 7.96 -1.87 11.69
C SER A 76 8.83 -0.69 11.24
N LEU A 77 8.47 -0.03 10.13
CA LEU A 77 9.16 1.10 9.53
C LEU A 77 10.62 0.79 9.10
N ARG A 78 10.93 -0.48 8.85
CA ARG A 78 12.25 -0.94 8.39
C ARG A 78 12.38 -1.01 6.87
N TRP A 79 11.26 -0.98 6.13
CA TRP A 79 11.25 -0.95 4.67
C TRP A 79 11.40 0.49 4.18
N LYS A 80 12.64 1.00 4.13
CA LYS A 80 12.93 2.39 3.73
C LYS A 80 13.71 2.43 2.43
N CYS A 81 13.41 3.40 1.58
CA CYS A 81 14.08 3.63 0.29
C CYS A 81 14.11 2.39 -0.61
N LYS A 82 13.15 1.50 -0.46
CA LYS A 82 13.05 0.26 -1.23
C LYS A 82 11.71 0.20 -1.95
N ASN A 83 11.72 -0.38 -3.13
CA ASN A 83 10.50 -0.60 -3.89
C ASN A 83 10.27 -2.08 -4.08
N ALA A 84 9.02 -2.49 -3.99
CA ALA A 84 8.59 -3.85 -4.26
C ALA A 84 7.57 -3.88 -5.40
N LEU A 85 7.65 -4.90 -6.23
CA LEU A 85 6.61 -5.26 -7.19
C LEU A 85 6.22 -6.73 -6.95
N VAL A 86 4.96 -6.91 -6.59
CA VAL A 86 4.38 -8.25 -6.35
C VAL A 86 3.55 -8.63 -7.56
N CYS A 87 4.07 -9.57 -8.36
CA CYS A 87 3.38 -10.17 -9.50
C CYS A 87 2.75 -11.49 -9.04
N SER A 88 1.44 -11.52 -8.97
CA SER A 88 0.72 -12.71 -8.50
C SER A 88 -0.74 -12.70 -8.94
N PRO A 89 -1.38 -13.87 -9.05
CA PRO A 89 -2.77 -13.97 -9.50
C PRO A 89 -3.73 -13.20 -8.59
N PRO A 90 -4.99 -13.00 -9.01
CA PRO A 90 -6.06 -12.55 -8.12
C PRO A 90 -6.13 -13.42 -6.85
N GLN A 91 -6.70 -12.89 -5.78
CA GLN A 91 -6.88 -13.59 -4.49
C GLN A 91 -5.59 -14.06 -3.80
N SER A 92 -4.43 -13.54 -4.17
CA SER A 92 -3.13 -13.89 -3.58
C SER A 92 -2.76 -13.08 -2.32
N GLY A 93 -3.69 -12.31 -1.75
CA GLY A 93 -3.47 -11.54 -0.51
C GLY A 93 -2.86 -10.14 -0.69
N LYS A 94 -2.66 -9.66 -1.92
CA LYS A 94 -2.11 -8.32 -2.19
C LYS A 94 -2.91 -7.21 -1.51
N SER A 95 -4.23 -7.19 -1.70
CA SER A 95 -5.13 -6.19 -1.10
C SER A 95 -5.15 -6.30 0.42
N VAL A 96 -5.14 -7.53 0.95
CA VAL A 96 -5.07 -7.76 2.41
C VAL A 96 -3.79 -7.17 2.98
N LEU A 97 -2.64 -7.40 2.33
CA LEU A 97 -1.36 -6.80 2.75
C LEU A 97 -1.43 -5.27 2.73
N ALA A 98 -1.89 -4.70 1.61
CA ALA A 98 -1.95 -3.24 1.43
C ALA A 98 -2.84 -2.57 2.48
N TYR A 99 -4.10 -2.99 2.59
CA TYR A 99 -5.04 -2.36 3.51
C TYR A 99 -4.71 -2.62 4.98
N SER A 100 -4.19 -3.80 5.34
CA SER A 100 -3.73 -4.06 6.70
C SER A 100 -2.50 -3.21 7.05
N ALA A 101 -1.56 -3.04 6.12
CA ALA A 101 -0.39 -2.20 6.33
C ALA A 101 -0.77 -0.72 6.47
N ILE A 102 -1.67 -0.21 5.63
CA ILE A 102 -2.17 1.17 5.68
C ILE A 102 -2.82 1.45 7.05
N GLN A 103 -3.71 0.57 7.52
CA GLN A 103 -4.37 0.73 8.80
C GLN A 103 -3.38 0.73 9.96
N GLU A 104 -2.36 -0.15 9.92
CA GLU A 104 -1.34 -0.23 10.96
C GLU A 104 -0.41 0.99 10.94
N LEU A 105 -0.03 1.48 9.77
CA LEU A 105 0.76 2.70 9.62
C LEU A 105 -0.01 3.92 10.11
N PHE A 106 -1.29 4.02 9.77
CA PHE A 106 -2.17 5.09 10.23
C PHE A 106 -2.30 5.10 11.76
N ARG A 107 -2.46 3.92 12.40
CA ARG A 107 -2.45 3.80 13.87
C ARG A 107 -1.15 4.27 14.52
N LYS A 108 -0.05 4.29 13.76
CA LYS A 108 1.26 4.82 14.17
C LYS A 108 1.44 6.29 13.83
N GLU A 109 0.36 6.97 13.49
CA GLU A 109 0.36 8.39 13.12
C GLU A 109 1.23 8.69 11.89
N MET A 110 1.44 7.69 11.02
CA MET A 110 2.14 7.88 9.76
C MET A 110 1.18 8.45 8.72
N ARG A 111 1.67 9.38 7.91
CA ARG A 111 0.92 9.83 6.73
C ARG A 111 0.85 8.67 5.73
N VAL A 112 -0.35 8.31 5.37
CA VAL A 112 -0.64 7.25 4.40
C VAL A 112 -1.71 7.73 3.42
N PHE A 113 -1.66 7.17 2.22
CA PHE A 113 -2.72 7.35 1.23
C PHE A 113 -3.47 6.04 1.02
N PRO A 114 -4.69 6.11 0.44
CA PRO A 114 -5.39 4.91 -0.02
C PRO A 114 -4.55 4.15 -1.06
N VAL A 115 -4.99 2.96 -1.39
CA VAL A 115 -4.39 2.18 -2.48
C VAL A 115 -4.79 2.80 -3.80
N PHE A 116 -3.82 3.26 -4.57
CA PHE A 116 -4.06 3.86 -5.88
C PHE A 116 -4.07 2.84 -7.02
N ASP A 117 -4.86 3.13 -8.03
CA ASP A 117 -4.60 2.65 -9.38
C ASP A 117 -3.49 3.52 -10.03
N VAL A 118 -2.57 2.91 -10.76
CA VAL A 118 -1.49 3.66 -11.43
C VAL A 118 -2.02 4.63 -12.49
N LEU A 119 -3.23 4.44 -13.01
CA LEU A 119 -3.88 5.41 -13.90
C LEU A 119 -4.24 6.70 -13.16
N GLU A 120 -4.71 6.60 -11.93
CA GLU A 120 -4.96 7.76 -11.05
C GLU A 120 -3.66 8.48 -10.74
N ILE A 121 -2.61 7.74 -10.40
CA ILE A 121 -1.27 8.29 -10.19
C ILE A 121 -0.79 9.05 -11.42
N ARG A 122 -0.97 8.50 -12.63
CA ARG A 122 -0.59 9.18 -13.87
C ARG A 122 -1.35 10.49 -14.05
N ARG A 123 -2.65 10.52 -13.77
CA ARG A 123 -3.46 11.76 -13.80
C ARG A 123 -2.93 12.80 -12.82
N MET A 124 -2.67 12.39 -11.57
CA MET A 124 -2.09 13.28 -10.56
C MET A 124 -0.72 13.84 -10.97
N MET A 125 0.13 13.02 -11.58
CA MET A 125 1.43 13.48 -12.08
C MET A 125 1.29 14.52 -13.20
N LEU A 126 0.35 14.32 -14.13
CA LEU A 126 0.06 15.29 -15.18
C LEU A 126 -0.47 16.61 -14.60
N ASP A 127 -1.33 16.55 -13.59
CA ASP A 127 -1.84 17.74 -12.91
C ASP A 127 -0.74 18.53 -12.21
N ILE A 128 0.22 17.85 -11.59
CA ILE A 128 1.41 18.47 -11.01
C ILE A 128 2.24 19.16 -12.11
N GLU A 129 2.46 18.48 -13.23
CA GLU A 129 3.28 19.00 -14.33
C GLU A 129 2.65 20.22 -15.01
N TYR A 130 1.34 20.23 -15.15
CA TYR A 130 0.59 21.34 -15.76
C TYR A 130 0.10 22.39 -14.76
N ASN A 131 0.54 22.36 -13.50
CA ASN A 131 0.10 23.27 -12.42
C ASN A 131 -1.44 23.34 -12.25
N LYS A 132 -2.13 22.28 -12.58
CA LYS A 132 -3.58 22.19 -12.37
C LYS A 132 -3.86 21.76 -10.94
N ASN A 133 -4.00 22.71 -10.03
CA ASN A 133 -4.19 22.50 -8.59
C ASN A 133 -5.50 21.81 -8.18
N LYS A 134 -6.26 21.24 -9.10
CA LYS A 134 -7.56 20.64 -8.84
C LYS A 134 -7.70 19.27 -9.51
N SER A 135 -6.99 18.28 -9.02
CA SER A 135 -7.27 16.91 -9.42
C SER A 135 -7.91 16.10 -8.30
N MET A 136 -9.05 15.53 -8.62
CA MET A 136 -9.66 14.38 -7.92
C MET A 136 -9.83 14.48 -6.39
N GLY A 137 -10.03 15.69 -5.83
CA GLY A 137 -10.29 15.85 -4.40
C GLY A 137 -9.07 15.79 -3.48
N TYR A 138 -7.86 15.69 -4.04
CA TYR A 138 -6.63 15.81 -3.25
C TYR A 138 -6.21 17.27 -3.15
N GLU A 139 -6.06 17.76 -1.92
CA GLU A 139 -5.68 19.16 -1.67
C GLU A 139 -4.28 19.48 -2.20
N ASN A 140 -3.37 18.48 -2.14
CA ASN A 140 -2.00 18.65 -2.58
C ASN A 140 -1.47 17.39 -3.29
N PRO A 141 -1.49 17.33 -4.64
CA PRO A 141 -0.94 16.19 -5.39
C PRO A 141 0.55 15.91 -5.12
N MET A 142 1.33 16.93 -4.67
CA MET A 142 2.75 16.76 -4.33
C MET A 142 2.95 15.79 -3.16
N GLU A 143 1.95 15.60 -2.30
CA GLU A 143 2.00 14.64 -1.20
C GLU A 143 2.24 13.21 -1.67
N LEU A 144 1.84 12.89 -2.91
CA LEU A 144 2.14 11.61 -3.53
C LEU A 144 3.64 11.24 -3.47
N TYR A 145 4.53 12.24 -3.52
CA TYR A 145 5.97 12.05 -3.43
C TYR A 145 6.49 12.03 -1.99
N GLU A 146 5.72 12.53 -1.03
CA GLU A 146 6.18 12.82 0.33
C GLU A 146 5.80 11.75 1.35
N VAL A 147 4.72 10.99 1.11
CA VAL A 147 4.34 9.92 2.04
C VAL A 147 5.40 8.83 2.10
N PRO A 148 5.73 8.33 3.30
CA PRO A 148 6.79 7.32 3.47
C PRO A 148 6.53 6.03 2.68
N TYR A 149 5.27 5.60 2.60
CA TYR A 149 4.85 4.40 1.87
C TYR A 149 3.70 4.71 0.93
N LEU A 150 3.83 4.29 -0.31
CA LEU A 150 2.78 4.35 -1.32
C LEU A 150 2.46 2.93 -1.79
N PHE A 151 1.18 2.59 -1.81
CA PHE A 151 0.67 1.34 -2.33
C PHE A 151 -0.07 1.62 -3.63
N ALA A 152 0.27 0.90 -4.71
CA ALA A 152 -0.39 1.09 -5.99
C ALA A 152 -0.62 -0.22 -6.73
N VAL A 153 -1.73 -0.29 -7.44
CA VAL A 153 -2.11 -1.43 -8.28
C VAL A 153 -1.85 -1.07 -9.74
N ILE A 154 -1.20 -1.97 -10.45
CA ILE A 154 -1.03 -1.89 -11.91
C ILE A 154 -2.14 -2.76 -12.52
N PRO A 155 -3.12 -2.17 -13.22
CA PRO A 155 -4.17 -2.93 -13.90
C PRO A 155 -3.58 -3.80 -15.02
N PRO A 156 -4.18 -4.97 -15.31
CA PRO A 156 -3.67 -5.89 -16.33
C PRO A 156 -3.66 -5.30 -17.75
N MET A 157 -4.56 -4.33 -18.02
CA MET A 157 -4.72 -3.70 -19.34
C MET A 157 -4.30 -2.22 -19.30
N THR A 158 -3.09 -1.97 -18.84
CA THR A 158 -2.57 -0.60 -18.69
C THR A 158 -2.03 -0.06 -20.01
N VAL A 159 -2.29 1.21 -20.29
CA VAL A 159 -1.71 1.91 -21.44
C VAL A 159 -0.20 2.09 -21.28
N PHE A 160 0.58 1.95 -22.36
CA PHE A 160 2.05 1.94 -22.35
C PHE A 160 2.70 3.08 -21.57
N ASP A 161 2.23 4.32 -21.72
CA ASP A 161 2.79 5.48 -21.00
C ASP A 161 2.66 5.41 -19.48
N THR A 162 1.77 4.54 -18.97
CA THR A 162 1.55 4.38 -17.53
C THR A 162 2.72 3.69 -16.84
N TYR A 163 3.41 2.79 -17.53
CA TYR A 163 4.61 2.11 -17.00
C TYR A 163 5.76 3.10 -16.83
N ASP A 164 5.96 4.01 -17.79
CA ASP A 164 6.96 5.07 -17.69
C ASP A 164 6.64 6.03 -16.54
N ALA A 165 5.39 6.48 -16.44
CA ALA A 165 4.95 7.33 -15.35
C ALA A 165 5.15 6.66 -13.99
N THR A 166 4.84 5.36 -13.89
CA THR A 166 5.06 4.56 -12.67
C THR A 166 6.55 4.47 -12.34
N ALA A 167 7.41 4.20 -13.30
CA ALA A 167 8.86 4.14 -13.09
C ALA A 167 9.43 5.50 -12.66
N MET A 168 8.98 6.60 -13.28
CA MET A 168 9.36 7.96 -12.88
C MET A 168 8.91 8.29 -11.45
N LEU A 169 7.69 7.93 -11.09
CA LEU A 169 7.17 8.10 -9.73
C LEU A 169 8.07 7.38 -8.73
N VAL A 170 8.31 6.08 -8.94
CA VAL A 170 9.14 5.25 -8.07
C VAL A 170 10.54 5.87 -7.92
N ALA A 171 11.19 6.27 -9.02
CA ALA A 171 12.49 6.91 -8.99
C ALA A 171 12.50 8.23 -8.20
N ARG A 172 11.49 9.08 -8.37
CA ARG A 172 11.36 10.35 -7.64
C ARG A 172 11.16 10.12 -6.15
N ARG A 173 10.36 9.10 -5.78
CA ARG A 173 10.09 8.76 -4.37
C ARG A 173 11.34 8.22 -3.67
N VAL A 174 12.10 7.36 -4.32
CA VAL A 174 13.38 6.84 -3.78
C VAL A 174 14.36 7.97 -3.48
N ARG A 175 14.49 8.95 -4.38
CA ARG A 175 15.36 10.12 -4.16
C ARG A 175 14.96 10.94 -2.92
N ARG A 176 13.72 10.84 -2.48
CA ARG A 176 13.18 11.47 -1.26
C ARG A 176 13.20 10.56 -0.04
N GLY A 177 13.76 9.37 -0.15
CA GLY A 177 13.82 8.39 0.93
C GLY A 177 12.52 7.63 1.17
N ASN A 178 11.57 7.68 0.22
CA ASN A 178 10.25 7.06 0.32
C ASN A 178 10.15 5.77 -0.47
N SER A 179 9.26 4.90 -0.06
CA SER A 179 9.08 3.56 -0.62
C SER A 179 7.79 3.43 -1.42
N THR A 180 7.81 2.57 -2.45
CA THR A 180 6.62 2.26 -3.26
C THR A 180 6.43 0.75 -3.32
N ILE A 181 5.23 0.29 -3.06
CA ILE A 181 4.82 -1.10 -3.14
C ILE A 181 3.80 -1.21 -4.27
N LEU A 182 4.19 -1.89 -5.33
CA LEU A 182 3.37 -2.10 -6.53
C LEU A 182 2.80 -3.51 -6.51
N PHE A 183 1.56 -3.64 -6.95
CA PHE A 183 0.86 -4.91 -7.11
C PHE A 183 0.41 -5.09 -8.55
N TYR A 184 0.70 -6.24 -9.13
CA TYR A 184 0.22 -6.61 -10.46
C TYR A 184 -0.56 -7.92 -10.40
N GLY A 185 -1.70 -7.96 -11.09
CA GLY A 185 -2.63 -9.09 -11.11
C GLY A 185 -2.27 -10.14 -12.17
N GLY A 186 -1.00 -10.46 -12.35
CA GLY A 186 -0.51 -11.39 -13.37
C GLY A 186 0.94 -11.78 -13.13
N THR A 187 1.57 -12.42 -14.14
CA THR A 187 2.96 -12.81 -14.12
C THR A 187 3.90 -11.65 -14.51
N TRP A 188 5.15 -11.75 -14.11
CA TRP A 188 6.19 -10.80 -14.54
C TRP A 188 6.32 -10.74 -16.08
N ASN A 189 6.23 -11.89 -16.76
CA ASN A 189 6.33 -11.96 -18.21
C ASN A 189 5.19 -11.20 -18.89
N GLN A 190 3.96 -11.30 -18.39
CA GLN A 190 2.81 -10.53 -18.88
C GLN A 190 3.03 -9.02 -18.69
N LEU A 191 3.55 -8.62 -17.52
CA LEU A 191 3.85 -7.21 -17.25
C LEU A 191 4.95 -6.70 -18.20
N VAL A 192 6.04 -7.43 -18.37
CA VAL A 192 7.16 -7.06 -19.27
C VAL A 192 6.70 -6.98 -20.72
N PHE A 193 5.80 -7.84 -21.15
CA PHE A 193 5.22 -7.78 -22.51
C PHE A 193 4.47 -6.45 -22.73
N ASN A 194 3.80 -5.93 -21.70
CA ASN A 194 3.07 -4.67 -21.76
C ASN A 194 3.96 -3.44 -21.51
N ASP A 195 5.12 -3.61 -20.86
CA ASP A 195 6.11 -2.54 -20.59
C ASP A 195 7.02 -2.35 -21.83
N SER A 196 6.46 -1.81 -22.92
CA SER A 196 7.10 -1.73 -24.23
C SER A 196 8.44 -0.97 -24.24
N LYS A 197 8.60 0.01 -23.35
CA LYS A 197 9.87 0.75 -23.17
C LYS A 197 10.83 0.08 -22.19
N GLY A 198 10.37 -0.97 -21.49
CA GLY A 198 11.17 -1.69 -20.52
C GLY A 198 11.50 -0.91 -19.26
N SER A 199 10.72 0.11 -18.92
CA SER A 199 11.00 1.00 -17.79
C SER A 199 11.04 0.25 -16.45
N LEU A 200 10.06 -0.59 -16.15
CA LEU A 200 10.05 -1.42 -14.94
C LEU A 200 11.07 -2.57 -15.03
N LYS A 201 11.27 -3.14 -16.22
CA LYS A 201 12.30 -4.14 -16.47
C LYS A 201 13.69 -3.60 -16.16
N ASN A 202 14.00 -2.39 -16.59
CA ASN A 202 15.27 -1.71 -16.30
C ASN A 202 15.43 -1.44 -14.79
N MET A 203 14.37 -1.06 -14.09
CA MET A 203 14.41 -0.88 -12.64
C MET A 203 14.67 -2.18 -11.88
N LYS A 204 14.13 -3.30 -12.34
CA LYS A 204 14.48 -4.62 -11.79
C LYS A 204 15.95 -4.95 -12.08
N GLY A 205 16.41 -4.73 -13.30
CA GLY A 205 17.79 -5.04 -13.73
C GLY A 205 18.85 -4.26 -12.96
N ASN A 206 18.60 -3.01 -12.58
CA ASN A 206 19.52 -2.17 -11.82
C ASN A 206 19.30 -2.23 -10.28
N GLY A 207 18.45 -3.13 -9.81
CA GLY A 207 18.19 -3.31 -8.37
C GLY A 207 17.30 -2.25 -7.70
N SER A 208 16.78 -1.30 -8.46
CA SER A 208 15.88 -0.26 -7.92
C SER A 208 14.47 -0.78 -7.59
N LEU A 209 14.12 -1.96 -8.08
CA LEU A 209 12.84 -2.61 -7.89
C LEU A 209 13.04 -4.09 -7.54
N THR A 210 12.66 -4.47 -6.32
CA THR A 210 12.62 -5.88 -5.91
C THR A 210 11.33 -6.50 -6.43
N THR A 211 11.41 -7.57 -7.21
CA THR A 211 10.23 -8.26 -7.73
C THR A 211 10.01 -9.59 -7.03
N LEU A 212 8.76 -9.84 -6.65
CA LEU A 212 8.28 -11.15 -6.25
C LEU A 212 7.31 -11.66 -7.29
N GLU A 213 7.52 -12.89 -7.74
CA GLU A 213 6.67 -13.57 -8.70
C GLU A 213 6.22 -14.92 -8.15
N VAL A 214 4.94 -15.22 -8.34
CA VAL A 214 4.44 -16.59 -8.15
C VAL A 214 4.66 -17.34 -9.44
N THR A 215 5.63 -18.24 -9.44
CA THR A 215 6.07 -18.98 -10.65
C THR A 215 5.20 -20.17 -11.02
N SER A 216 4.40 -20.68 -10.08
CA SER A 216 3.50 -21.81 -10.30
C SER A 216 2.16 -21.57 -9.62
N TRP A 217 1.21 -21.05 -10.37
CA TRP A 217 -0.18 -20.99 -9.94
C TRP A 217 -0.98 -22.01 -10.78
N GLU A 218 -1.29 -23.13 -10.18
CA GLU A 218 -2.44 -23.91 -10.64
C GLU A 218 -3.67 -23.27 -9.99
N GLY A 219 -4.47 -22.57 -10.76
CA GLY A 219 -5.73 -21.99 -10.30
C GLY A 219 -6.59 -23.05 -9.58
N PRO A 220 -7.62 -22.65 -8.82
CA PRO A 220 -8.57 -23.62 -8.29
C PRO A 220 -9.07 -24.45 -9.47
N LYS A 221 -8.88 -25.75 -9.42
CA LYS A 221 -9.51 -26.66 -10.36
C LYS A 221 -11.00 -26.46 -10.16
N GLU A 222 -11.69 -25.95 -11.22
CA GLU A 222 -13.12 -25.96 -11.21
C GLU A 222 -13.56 -27.43 -11.01
N GLU A 223 -14.07 -27.73 -9.82
CA GLU A 223 -14.75 -28.99 -9.57
C GLU A 223 -16.04 -28.93 -10.40
N ASN A 224 -16.02 -29.66 -11.54
CA ASN A 224 -17.19 -29.91 -12.37
C ASN A 224 -18.18 -30.82 -11.61
#